data_6eade9e12b4d029af62c131788fc2553
#
_entry.id   6eade9e12b4d029af62c131788fc2553
#
_cell.length_a   1.000
_cell.length_b   1.000
_cell.length_c   1.000
_cell.angle_alpha   90.00
_cell.angle_beta   90.00
_cell.angle_gamma   90.00
#
_symmetry.space_group_name_H-M   'P 1'
#
loop_
_entity.id
_entity.type
_entity.pdbx_description
1 polymer ?
#
loop_
_entity_poly.entity_id
_entity_poly.type
_entity_poly.pdbx_seq_one_letter_code
_entity_poly.pdbx_strand_id
1 'polypeptide(L)'
;MTLVVLTGATRGIGKAGAIELSRRGADVALVGRDPARVEAVATELTAANADAVVYQYTADLTLMAEVRRLAEELRDRHDHIDVLANNAGALFATRKVTTERFERTFALNHLAPFLLTNLLRDRLRGGRVVTTASDAHAGGRLDLDDLQSERSYAAMRVYGTSKLCNVLFTRELARRAPELRANCFHPGVVRTGFGKNENGIWKLLTTVAGPFFRSPARGARSLV
;
A
#
# COMPACT_ATOMS: atom_id res chain seq x y z
N MET A 1 21.85 0.25 8.89
CA MET A 1 20.82 -0.76 8.45
C MET A 1 19.82 -0.08 7.56
N THR A 2 19.16 -0.79 6.66
CA THR A 2 18.17 -0.20 5.75
C THR A 2 16.81 -0.17 6.43
N LEU A 3 16.22 1.00 6.60
CA LEU A 3 14.86 1.16 7.15
C LEU A 3 13.82 1.17 6.04
N VAL A 4 12.86 0.24 6.12
CA VAL A 4 11.73 0.12 5.20
C VAL A 4 10.41 0.44 5.92
N VAL A 5 9.75 1.51 5.55
CA VAL A 5 8.37 1.78 5.96
C VAL A 5 7.43 1.07 4.99
N LEU A 6 6.65 0.10 5.49
CA LEU A 6 5.77 -0.74 4.66
C LEU A 6 4.31 -0.60 5.08
N THR A 7 3.49 -0.01 4.19
CA THR A 7 2.04 0.12 4.42
C THR A 7 1.28 -1.14 4.01
N GLY A 8 0.20 -1.47 4.73
CA GLY A 8 -0.56 -2.69 4.49
C GLY A 8 0.22 -3.97 4.79
N ALA A 9 1.11 -3.91 5.78
CA ALA A 9 2.07 -4.95 6.13
C ALA A 9 1.47 -6.17 6.86
N THR A 10 0.18 -6.15 7.22
CA THR A 10 -0.40 -7.18 8.10
C THR A 10 -1.06 -8.35 7.38
N ARG A 11 -1.13 -8.34 6.04
CA ARG A 11 -1.74 -9.40 5.22
C ARG A 11 -1.11 -9.51 3.83
N GLY A 12 -1.31 -10.65 3.19
CA GLY A 12 -1.03 -10.86 1.76
C GLY A 12 0.41 -10.51 1.39
N ILE A 13 0.57 -9.73 0.33
CA ILE A 13 1.86 -9.33 -0.23
C ILE A 13 2.69 -8.54 0.79
N GLY A 14 2.05 -7.58 1.49
CA GLY A 14 2.74 -6.75 2.48
C GLY A 14 3.32 -7.58 3.62
N LYS A 15 2.54 -8.53 4.20
CA LYS A 15 3.05 -9.42 5.24
C LYS A 15 4.21 -10.29 4.73
N ALA A 16 4.05 -10.90 3.54
CA ALA A 16 5.10 -11.73 2.96
C ALA A 16 6.38 -10.92 2.66
N GLY A 17 6.22 -9.68 2.17
CA GLY A 17 7.32 -8.75 1.94
C GLY A 17 8.01 -8.33 3.24
N ALA A 18 7.25 -8.02 4.29
CA ALA A 18 7.79 -7.66 5.59
C ALA A 18 8.69 -8.77 6.17
N ILE A 19 8.22 -10.02 6.14
CA ILE A 19 8.99 -11.17 6.62
C ILE A 19 10.28 -11.34 5.81
N GLU A 20 10.21 -11.23 4.50
CA GLU A 20 11.39 -11.41 3.65
C GLU A 20 12.39 -10.25 3.81
N LEU A 21 11.94 -9.01 3.98
CA LEU A 21 12.78 -7.85 4.28
C LEU A 21 13.53 -8.04 5.61
N SER A 22 12.82 -8.45 6.67
CA SER A 22 13.42 -8.76 7.97
C SER A 22 14.48 -9.86 7.84
N ARG A 23 14.22 -10.95 7.12
CA ARG A 23 15.20 -12.03 6.87
C ARG A 23 16.45 -11.56 6.15
N ARG A 24 16.34 -10.50 5.32
CA ARG A 24 17.49 -9.87 4.64
C ARG A 24 18.21 -8.83 5.49
N GLY A 25 17.82 -8.66 6.75
CA GLY A 25 18.47 -7.74 7.68
C GLY A 25 18.00 -6.29 7.58
N ALA A 26 16.85 -6.03 6.96
CA ALA A 26 16.26 -4.70 6.97
C ALA A 26 15.48 -4.46 8.27
N ASP A 27 15.57 -3.24 8.79
CA ASP A 27 14.65 -2.75 9.81
C ASP A 27 13.30 -2.45 9.16
N VAL A 28 12.20 -2.85 9.78
CA VAL A 28 10.87 -2.73 9.18
C VAL A 28 9.92 -1.94 10.06
N ALA A 29 9.44 -0.82 9.54
CA ALA A 29 8.33 -0.07 10.11
C ALA A 29 7.01 -0.60 9.52
N LEU A 30 6.32 -1.45 10.29
CA LEU A 30 5.04 -2.06 9.92
C LEU A 30 3.91 -1.06 10.09
N VAL A 31 3.18 -0.75 9.01
CA VAL A 31 1.97 0.07 9.09
C VAL A 31 0.75 -0.79 8.77
N GLY A 32 -0.19 -0.85 9.71
CA GLY A 32 -1.45 -1.57 9.58
C GLY A 32 -2.60 -0.85 10.28
N ARG A 33 -3.85 -1.25 9.99
CA ARG A 33 -5.04 -0.64 10.61
C ARG A 33 -5.41 -1.28 11.95
N ASP A 34 -5.10 -2.54 12.13
CA ASP A 34 -5.50 -3.34 13.27
C ASP A 34 -4.27 -3.59 14.15
N PRO A 35 -4.21 -3.01 15.37
CA PRO A 35 -3.02 -3.09 16.23
C PRO A 35 -2.67 -4.53 16.61
N ALA A 36 -3.65 -5.38 16.89
CA ALA A 36 -3.38 -6.78 17.25
C ALA A 36 -2.72 -7.55 16.09
N ARG A 37 -3.07 -7.22 14.84
CA ARG A 37 -2.41 -7.81 13.67
C ARG A 37 -1.04 -7.25 13.41
N VAL A 38 -0.82 -5.96 13.68
CA VAL A 38 0.51 -5.36 13.58
C VAL A 38 1.45 -6.05 14.56
N GLU A 39 1.02 -6.22 15.82
CA GLU A 39 1.76 -6.91 16.86
C GLU A 39 2.07 -8.37 16.50
N ALA A 40 1.07 -9.13 16.03
CA ALA A 40 1.26 -10.51 15.61
C ALA A 40 2.29 -10.64 14.48
N VAL A 41 2.27 -9.73 13.50
CA VAL A 41 3.28 -9.74 12.42
C VAL A 41 4.64 -9.28 12.93
N ALA A 42 4.72 -8.31 13.84
CA ALA A 42 5.98 -7.90 14.44
C ALA A 42 6.66 -9.07 15.16
N THR A 43 5.91 -9.85 15.92
CA THR A 43 6.40 -11.08 16.58
C THR A 43 6.97 -12.08 15.55
N GLU A 44 6.27 -12.27 14.42
CA GLU A 44 6.76 -13.16 13.35
C GLU A 44 8.05 -12.64 12.70
N LEU A 45 8.20 -11.32 12.54
CA LEU A 45 9.41 -10.71 11.98
C LEU A 45 10.61 -10.89 12.93
N THR A 46 10.41 -10.61 14.22
CA THR A 46 11.45 -10.81 15.25
C THR A 46 11.87 -12.28 15.34
N ALA A 47 10.91 -13.21 15.22
CA ALA A 47 11.23 -14.64 15.16
C ALA A 47 11.98 -15.05 13.88
N ALA A 48 11.76 -14.34 12.76
CA ALA A 48 12.44 -14.60 11.50
C ALA A 48 13.87 -14.07 11.46
N ASN A 49 14.14 -12.96 12.18
CA ASN A 49 15.47 -12.37 12.36
C ASN A 49 15.48 -11.53 13.65
N ALA A 50 16.20 -12.01 14.67
CA ALA A 50 16.29 -11.36 15.96
C ALA A 50 17.12 -10.05 15.95
N ASP A 51 17.99 -9.87 14.95
CA ASP A 51 18.85 -8.69 14.82
C ASP A 51 18.15 -7.52 14.13
N ALA A 52 17.03 -7.77 13.40
CA ALA A 52 16.28 -6.71 12.72
C ALA A 52 15.33 -5.98 13.67
N VAL A 53 15.36 -4.65 13.65
CA VAL A 53 14.47 -3.83 14.45
C VAL A 53 13.10 -3.73 13.77
N VAL A 54 12.03 -3.98 14.53
CA VAL A 54 10.66 -3.91 14.06
C VAL A 54 9.93 -2.77 14.77
N TYR A 55 9.52 -1.76 13.99
CA TYR A 55 8.70 -0.66 14.46
C TYR A 55 7.23 -0.90 14.10
N GLN A 56 6.33 -0.56 15.01
CA GLN A 56 4.90 -0.80 14.86
C GLN A 56 4.14 0.53 14.80
N TYR A 57 3.32 0.68 13.75
CA TYR A 57 2.47 1.85 13.54
C TYR A 57 1.05 1.41 13.19
N THR A 58 0.07 2.09 13.79
CA THR A 58 -1.34 1.84 13.52
C THR A 58 -1.98 3.07 12.89
N ALA A 59 -2.57 2.93 11.69
CA ALA A 59 -3.29 4.00 11.00
C ALA A 59 -4.36 3.45 10.06
N ASP A 60 -5.54 4.06 10.05
CA ASP A 60 -6.52 3.87 8.98
C ASP A 60 -6.21 4.79 7.81
N LEU A 61 -5.53 4.27 6.82
CA LEU A 61 -5.10 5.03 5.63
C LEU A 61 -6.26 5.45 4.72
N THR A 62 -7.51 5.15 5.05
CA THR A 62 -8.67 5.75 4.38
C THR A 62 -8.95 7.19 4.88
N LEU A 63 -8.32 7.61 5.98
CA LEU A 63 -8.48 8.91 6.62
C LEU A 63 -7.19 9.73 6.48
N MET A 64 -7.28 10.89 5.86
CA MET A 64 -6.11 11.74 5.61
C MET A 64 -5.54 12.35 6.89
N ALA A 65 -6.37 12.57 7.91
CA ALA A 65 -5.91 12.95 9.26
C ALA A 65 -4.99 11.88 9.87
N GLU A 66 -5.36 10.59 9.74
CA GLU A 66 -4.53 9.47 10.20
C GLU A 66 -3.23 9.34 9.40
N VAL A 67 -3.26 9.63 8.11
CA VAL A 67 -2.04 9.67 7.27
C VAL A 67 -1.10 10.77 7.74
N ARG A 68 -1.62 11.95 8.12
CA ARG A 68 -0.80 13.06 8.66
C ARG A 68 -0.19 12.68 10.00
N ARG A 69 -0.99 12.15 10.92
CA ARG A 69 -0.51 11.67 12.23
C ARG A 69 0.59 10.62 12.06
N LEU A 70 0.38 9.64 11.20
CA LEU A 70 1.40 8.62 10.88
C LEU A 70 2.70 9.25 10.34
N ALA A 71 2.58 10.24 9.45
CA ALA A 71 3.75 10.91 8.91
C ALA A 71 4.53 11.68 10.00
N GLU A 72 3.84 12.34 10.93
CA GLU A 72 4.44 13.01 12.10
C GLU A 72 5.17 12.00 12.98
N GLU A 73 4.52 10.91 13.38
CA GLU A 73 5.15 9.84 14.18
C GLU A 73 6.40 9.24 13.53
N LEU A 74 6.35 9.03 12.20
CA LEU A 74 7.50 8.52 11.45
C LEU A 74 8.63 9.54 11.41
N ARG A 75 8.33 10.83 11.25
CA ARG A 75 9.32 11.92 11.22
C ARG A 75 9.99 12.13 12.56
N ASP A 76 9.23 12.01 13.66
CA ASP A 76 9.74 12.18 15.02
C ASP A 76 10.66 11.03 15.44
N ARG A 77 10.44 9.85 14.88
CA ARG A 77 11.17 8.65 15.26
C ARG A 77 12.34 8.31 14.33
N HIS A 78 12.30 8.80 13.08
CA HIS A 78 13.29 8.45 12.05
C HIS A 78 13.83 9.68 11.33
N ASP A 79 15.11 9.91 11.45
CA ASP A 79 15.80 10.99 10.71
C ASP A 79 15.93 10.69 9.22
N HIS A 80 15.96 9.40 8.85
CA HIS A 80 16.06 8.93 7.48
C HIS A 80 15.21 7.67 7.27
N ILE A 81 14.61 7.57 6.08
CA ILE A 81 13.86 6.40 5.60
C ILE A 81 14.45 6.00 4.25
N ASP A 82 15.02 4.80 4.19
CA ASP A 82 15.64 4.30 2.94
C ASP A 82 14.58 3.91 1.90
N VAL A 83 13.47 3.30 2.34
CA VAL A 83 12.41 2.85 1.45
C VAL A 83 11.04 3.14 2.06
N LEU A 84 10.18 3.83 1.29
CA LEU A 84 8.74 3.91 1.55
C LEU A 84 8.02 2.97 0.57
N ALA A 85 7.47 1.89 1.09
CA ALA A 85 6.67 0.92 0.34
C ALA A 85 5.17 1.20 0.50
N ASN A 86 4.60 1.92 -0.44
CA ASN A 86 3.17 2.20 -0.56
C ASN A 86 2.44 0.97 -1.11
N ASN A 87 2.18 -0.02 -0.23
CA ASN A 87 1.57 -1.28 -0.62
C ASN A 87 0.10 -1.41 -0.17
N ALA A 88 -0.35 -0.65 0.82
CA ALA A 88 -1.74 -0.67 1.25
C ALA A 88 -2.69 -0.40 0.08
N GLY A 89 -3.76 -1.20 -0.01
CA GLY A 89 -4.77 -1.04 -1.04
C GLY A 89 -5.89 -2.06 -0.92
N ALA A 90 -7.05 -1.70 -1.42
CA ALA A 90 -8.23 -2.56 -1.47
C ALA A 90 -9.11 -2.22 -2.67
N LEU A 91 -10.03 -3.14 -2.97
CA LEU A 91 -11.16 -2.94 -3.86
C LEU A 91 -12.42 -3.03 -2.99
N PHE A 92 -13.29 -2.04 -3.08
CA PHE A 92 -14.59 -2.04 -2.41
C PHE A 92 -15.70 -2.21 -3.45
N ALA A 93 -16.63 -3.16 -3.22
CA ALA A 93 -17.69 -3.48 -4.19
C ALA A 93 -18.71 -2.35 -4.31
N THR A 94 -18.95 -1.61 -3.24
CA THR A 94 -19.90 -0.50 -3.18
C THR A 94 -19.21 0.81 -2.87
N ARG A 95 -19.73 1.91 -3.44
CA ARG A 95 -19.26 3.25 -3.10
C ARG A 95 -19.52 3.55 -1.62
N LYS A 96 -18.47 3.90 -0.93
CA LYS A 96 -18.52 4.45 0.44
C LYS A 96 -17.64 5.68 0.52
N VAL A 97 -18.10 6.64 1.29
CA VAL A 97 -17.38 7.90 1.52
C VAL A 97 -16.83 7.90 2.94
N THR A 98 -15.62 8.37 3.12
CA THR A 98 -15.00 8.55 4.43
C THR A 98 -15.65 9.72 5.18
N THR A 99 -15.36 9.86 6.48
CA THR A 99 -15.78 11.01 7.27
C THR A 99 -15.23 12.34 6.73
N GLU A 100 -14.11 12.28 6.00
CA GLU A 100 -13.49 13.42 5.32
C GLU A 100 -14.03 13.64 3.89
N ARG A 101 -15.11 12.94 3.51
CA ARG A 101 -15.82 13.06 2.24
C ARG A 101 -15.05 12.57 1.01
N PHE A 102 -14.05 11.72 1.17
CA PHE A 102 -13.36 11.05 0.05
C PHE A 102 -13.97 9.69 -0.26
N GLU A 103 -14.05 9.33 -1.56
CA GLU A 103 -14.38 7.95 -1.96
C GLU A 103 -13.28 7.00 -1.42
N ARG A 104 -13.72 5.93 -0.79
CA ARG A 104 -12.87 5.08 0.05
C ARG A 104 -11.76 4.34 -0.71
N THR A 105 -12.04 3.90 -1.96
CA THR A 105 -11.02 3.25 -2.79
C THR A 105 -9.96 4.26 -3.21
N PHE A 106 -10.40 5.44 -3.65
CA PHE A 106 -9.52 6.53 -4.05
C PHE A 106 -8.69 7.04 -2.86
N ALA A 107 -9.32 7.21 -1.69
CA ALA A 107 -8.64 7.61 -0.46
C ALA A 107 -7.51 6.64 -0.10
N LEU A 108 -7.81 5.34 0.04
CA LEU A 108 -6.84 4.34 0.45
C LEU A 108 -5.75 4.11 -0.58
N ASN A 109 -6.15 3.92 -1.85
CA ASN A 109 -5.23 3.44 -2.88
C ASN A 109 -4.35 4.54 -3.46
N HIS A 110 -4.82 5.79 -3.46
CA HIS A 110 -4.12 6.90 -4.11
C HIS A 110 -3.84 8.10 -3.20
N LEU A 111 -4.85 8.67 -2.52
CA LEU A 111 -4.62 9.86 -1.70
C LEU A 111 -3.66 9.59 -0.54
N ALA A 112 -3.79 8.43 0.12
CA ALA A 112 -2.89 8.06 1.22
C ALA A 112 -1.43 7.94 0.78
N PRO A 113 -1.05 7.15 -0.26
CA PRO A 113 0.33 7.09 -0.72
C PRO A 113 0.83 8.43 -1.25
N PHE A 114 -0.01 9.21 -1.92
CA PHE A 114 0.34 10.55 -2.37
C PHE A 114 0.68 11.47 -1.20
N LEU A 115 -0.20 11.55 -0.20
CA LEU A 115 -0.02 12.43 0.95
C LEU A 115 1.17 11.98 1.81
N LEU A 116 1.24 10.69 2.16
CA LEU A 116 2.32 10.14 2.98
C LEU A 116 3.70 10.37 2.35
N THR A 117 3.83 10.11 1.05
CA THR A 117 5.09 10.33 0.32
C THR A 117 5.52 11.79 0.36
N ASN A 118 4.59 12.74 0.14
CA ASN A 118 4.91 14.16 0.15
C ASN A 118 5.27 14.67 1.56
N LEU A 119 4.62 14.17 2.59
CA LEU A 119 4.91 14.54 3.98
C LEU A 119 6.24 13.98 4.49
N LEU A 120 6.70 12.86 3.93
CA LEU A 120 7.98 12.23 4.29
C LEU A 120 9.13 12.56 3.34
N ARG A 121 8.92 13.44 2.36
CA ARG A 121 9.89 13.68 1.28
C ARG A 121 11.28 14.08 1.78
N ASP A 122 11.37 14.87 2.81
CA ASP A 122 12.64 15.28 3.41
C ASP A 122 13.38 14.12 4.11
N ARG A 123 12.64 13.15 4.66
CA ARG A 123 13.18 11.93 5.28
C ARG A 123 13.58 10.85 4.26
N LEU A 124 13.10 10.97 3.03
CA LEU A 124 13.33 10.03 1.93
C LEU A 124 14.49 10.42 0.99
N ARG A 125 15.22 11.48 1.25
CA ARG A 125 16.30 11.97 0.35
C ARG A 125 17.34 10.87 0.09
N GLY A 126 17.64 10.60 -1.19
CA GLY A 126 18.53 9.52 -1.62
C GLY A 126 17.92 8.14 -1.54
N GLY A 127 16.72 8.01 -0.95
CA GLY A 127 16.00 6.77 -0.77
C GLY A 127 15.11 6.39 -1.96
N ARG A 128 14.17 5.49 -1.68
CA ARG A 128 13.28 4.92 -2.69
C ARG A 128 11.82 4.97 -2.25
N VAL A 129 10.94 5.28 -3.21
CA VAL A 129 9.49 5.12 -3.08
C VAL A 129 9.04 4.01 -4.02
N VAL A 130 8.38 2.97 -3.47
CA VAL A 130 7.86 1.84 -4.23
C VAL A 130 6.35 1.80 -4.06
N THR A 131 5.60 1.95 -5.15
CA THR A 131 4.13 2.00 -5.11
C THR A 131 3.52 0.78 -5.79
N THR A 132 2.64 0.08 -5.08
CA THR A 132 1.91 -1.07 -5.64
C THR A 132 0.82 -0.58 -6.60
N ALA A 133 1.06 -0.78 -7.89
CA ALA A 133 0.11 -0.59 -8.98
C ALA A 133 -0.70 -1.87 -9.25
N SER A 134 -1.30 -1.97 -10.44
CA SER A 134 -2.03 -3.16 -10.92
C SER A 134 -2.20 -3.05 -12.44
N ASP A 135 -2.27 -4.15 -13.17
CA ASP A 135 -2.64 -4.17 -14.60
C ASP A 135 -4.05 -3.58 -14.82
N ALA A 136 -4.89 -3.55 -13.78
CA ALA A 136 -6.18 -2.86 -13.84
C ALA A 136 -6.07 -1.38 -14.21
N HIS A 137 -4.88 -0.76 -14.10
CA HIS A 137 -4.64 0.63 -14.52
C HIS A 137 -4.94 0.84 -16.01
N ALA A 138 -4.76 -0.17 -16.87
CA ALA A 138 -5.05 -0.08 -18.29
C ALA A 138 -6.55 0.15 -18.59
N GLY A 139 -7.45 -0.29 -17.71
CA GLY A 139 -8.88 -0.01 -17.76
C GLY A 139 -9.31 1.22 -16.95
N GLY A 140 -8.38 1.91 -16.30
CA GLY A 140 -8.65 3.11 -15.53
C GLY A 140 -8.93 4.31 -16.44
N ARG A 141 -9.85 5.17 -16.01
CA ARG A 141 -10.16 6.44 -16.69
C ARG A 141 -10.18 7.55 -15.65
N LEU A 142 -9.32 8.53 -15.83
CA LEU A 142 -9.24 9.68 -14.95
C LEU A 142 -10.21 10.75 -15.44
N ASP A 143 -11.31 10.95 -14.70
CA ASP A 143 -12.24 12.04 -14.85
C ASP A 143 -11.98 13.07 -13.75
N LEU A 144 -11.41 14.21 -14.11
CA LEU A 144 -11.06 15.26 -13.14
C LEU A 144 -12.30 15.95 -12.56
N ASP A 145 -13.44 15.88 -13.25
CA ASP A 145 -14.71 16.45 -12.80
C ASP A 145 -15.51 15.49 -11.90
N ASP A 146 -15.04 14.22 -11.76
CA ASP A 146 -15.69 13.21 -10.91
C ASP A 146 -14.68 12.23 -10.28
N LEU A 147 -13.66 12.77 -9.64
CA LEU A 147 -12.65 11.96 -8.93
C LEU A 147 -13.23 11.09 -7.81
N GLN A 148 -14.39 11.48 -7.26
CA GLN A 148 -15.07 10.79 -6.16
C GLN A 148 -16.09 9.75 -6.65
N SER A 149 -16.21 9.55 -7.98
CA SER A 149 -17.16 8.63 -8.60
C SER A 149 -18.60 8.81 -8.09
N GLU A 150 -19.05 10.08 -8.02
CA GLU A 150 -20.37 10.45 -7.53
C GLU A 150 -21.46 10.17 -8.57
N ARG A 151 -21.15 10.39 -9.85
CA ARG A 151 -22.09 10.18 -10.97
C ARG A 151 -22.35 8.70 -11.23
N SER A 152 -21.32 7.85 -11.10
CA SER A 152 -21.47 6.40 -11.26
C SER A 152 -20.31 5.64 -10.62
N TYR A 153 -20.61 4.53 -9.93
CA TYR A 153 -19.64 3.68 -9.30
C TYR A 153 -19.60 2.27 -9.91
N ALA A 154 -18.47 1.91 -10.46
CA ALA A 154 -18.17 0.54 -10.87
C ALA A 154 -16.84 0.14 -10.22
N ALA A 155 -16.87 -0.80 -9.27
CA ALA A 155 -15.75 -1.13 -8.39
C ALA A 155 -14.42 -1.35 -9.12
N MET A 156 -14.42 -2.12 -10.23
CA MET A 156 -13.21 -2.38 -11.02
C MET A 156 -12.70 -1.14 -11.76
N ARG A 157 -13.61 -0.29 -12.25
CA ARG A 157 -13.21 0.97 -12.90
C ARG A 157 -12.58 1.91 -11.88
N VAL A 158 -13.22 2.11 -10.73
CA VAL A 158 -12.70 2.98 -9.65
C VAL A 158 -11.35 2.46 -9.14
N TYR A 159 -11.24 1.15 -8.93
CA TYR A 159 -9.97 0.51 -8.58
C TYR A 159 -8.92 0.74 -9.68
N GLY A 160 -9.24 0.47 -10.95
CA GLY A 160 -8.34 0.70 -12.08
C GLY A 160 -7.88 2.15 -12.17
N THR A 161 -8.81 3.10 -12.01
CA THR A 161 -8.50 4.54 -11.97
C THR A 161 -7.54 4.88 -10.82
N SER A 162 -7.77 4.35 -9.61
CA SER A 162 -6.85 4.56 -8.48
C SER A 162 -5.44 4.03 -8.76
N LYS A 163 -5.33 2.91 -9.50
CA LYS A 163 -4.03 2.34 -9.90
C LYS A 163 -3.37 3.09 -11.05
N LEU A 164 -4.15 3.66 -11.96
CA LEU A 164 -3.66 4.60 -12.97
C LEU A 164 -3.09 5.86 -12.31
N CYS A 165 -3.79 6.43 -11.33
CA CYS A 165 -3.28 7.56 -10.55
C CYS A 165 -1.94 7.24 -9.88
N ASN A 166 -1.74 6.02 -9.37
CA ASN A 166 -0.46 5.60 -8.78
C ASN A 166 0.68 5.54 -9.82
N VAL A 167 0.40 5.08 -11.03
CA VAL A 167 1.39 5.09 -12.13
C VAL A 167 1.77 6.52 -12.51
N LEU A 168 0.76 7.40 -12.68
CA LEU A 168 0.98 8.81 -13.01
C LEU A 168 1.73 9.55 -11.91
N PHE A 169 1.35 9.32 -10.65
CA PHE A 169 2.03 9.86 -9.47
C PHE A 169 3.51 9.45 -9.43
N THR A 170 3.79 8.16 -9.65
CA THR A 170 5.17 7.66 -9.63
C THR A 170 6.02 8.30 -10.72
N ARG A 171 5.48 8.46 -11.93
CA ARG A 171 6.17 9.14 -13.03
C ARG A 171 6.45 10.61 -12.71
N GLU A 172 5.46 11.30 -12.16
CA GLU A 172 5.59 12.71 -11.81
C GLU A 172 6.52 12.91 -10.61
N LEU A 173 6.50 12.00 -9.63
CA LEU A 173 7.44 12.01 -8.51
C LEU A 173 8.88 11.84 -9.00
N ALA A 174 9.14 10.88 -9.90
CA ALA A 174 10.48 10.70 -10.48
C ALA A 174 10.97 11.93 -11.24
N ARG A 175 10.06 12.66 -11.91
CA ARG A 175 10.38 13.88 -12.64
C ARG A 175 10.66 15.09 -11.72
N ARG A 176 9.87 15.25 -10.64
CA ARG A 176 9.93 16.41 -9.73
C ARG A 176 10.88 16.23 -8.55
N ALA A 177 11.25 15.00 -8.24
CA ALA A 177 12.11 14.64 -7.11
C ALA A 177 13.24 13.72 -7.59
N PRO A 178 14.18 14.22 -8.42
CA PRO A 178 15.26 13.40 -8.96
C PRO A 178 16.20 12.85 -7.88
N GLU A 179 16.14 13.40 -6.67
CA GLU A 179 16.81 12.87 -5.49
C GLU A 179 16.19 11.58 -4.94
N LEU A 180 14.99 11.21 -5.41
CA LEU A 180 14.27 9.98 -5.03
C LEU A 180 14.25 8.96 -6.18
N ARG A 181 14.37 7.70 -5.83
CA ARG A 181 14.13 6.60 -6.78
C ARG A 181 12.66 6.16 -6.70
N ALA A 182 11.80 6.72 -7.55
CA ALA A 182 10.38 6.38 -7.57
C ALA A 182 10.08 5.26 -8.56
N ASN A 183 9.49 4.18 -8.08
CA ASN A 183 9.09 3.02 -8.87
C ASN A 183 7.66 2.59 -8.55
N CYS A 184 6.96 2.05 -9.53
CA CYS A 184 5.73 1.29 -9.27
C CYS A 184 5.83 -0.10 -9.90
N PHE A 185 5.13 -1.06 -9.33
CA PHE A 185 5.10 -2.43 -9.84
C PHE A 185 3.70 -3.04 -9.77
N HIS A 186 3.47 -4.01 -10.65
CA HIS A 186 2.30 -4.88 -10.59
C HIS A 186 2.70 -6.25 -10.00
N PRO A 187 2.08 -6.71 -8.90
CA PRO A 187 2.47 -7.96 -8.24
C PRO A 187 1.99 -9.24 -8.95
N GLY A 188 1.26 -9.11 -10.05
CA GLY A 188 0.49 -10.20 -10.67
C GLY A 188 -0.86 -10.39 -9.97
N VAL A 189 -1.62 -11.39 -10.42
CA VAL A 189 -2.84 -11.79 -9.73
C VAL A 189 -2.44 -12.68 -8.56
N VAL A 190 -2.48 -12.11 -7.34
CA VAL A 190 -2.01 -12.77 -6.13
C VAL A 190 -3.19 -13.24 -5.30
N ARG A 191 -3.10 -14.46 -4.77
CA ARG A 191 -4.06 -15.05 -3.85
C ARG A 191 -3.98 -14.37 -2.48
N THR A 192 -4.56 -13.17 -2.40
CA THR A 192 -4.67 -12.40 -1.16
C THR A 192 -6.12 -12.39 -0.69
N GLY A 193 -6.36 -11.94 0.55
CA GLY A 193 -7.73 -11.70 1.06
C GLY A 193 -8.47 -10.54 0.36
N PHE A 194 -8.02 -10.13 -0.82
CA PHE A 194 -8.58 -9.07 -1.64
C PHE A 194 -10.01 -9.43 -2.05
N GLY A 195 -10.99 -8.64 -1.64
CA GLY A 195 -12.41 -8.89 -1.91
C GLY A 195 -13.10 -9.98 -1.04
N LYS A 196 -12.42 -10.61 -0.08
CA LYS A 196 -13.01 -11.68 0.76
C LYS A 196 -14.15 -11.24 1.69
N ASN A 197 -14.22 -9.96 1.99
CA ASN A 197 -15.28 -9.38 2.83
C ASN A 197 -16.51 -8.93 2.01
N GLU A 198 -16.51 -9.23 0.71
CA GLU A 198 -17.58 -8.85 -0.22
C GLU A 198 -18.33 -10.12 -0.64
N ASN A 199 -19.66 -10.13 -0.48
CA ASN A 199 -20.52 -11.24 -0.92
C ASN A 199 -20.70 -11.19 -2.44
N GLY A 200 -20.81 -12.33 -3.11
CA GLY A 200 -21.21 -12.44 -4.52
C GLY A 200 -20.13 -12.97 -5.46
N ILE A 201 -20.17 -12.53 -6.72
CA ILE A 201 -19.33 -12.98 -7.86
C ILE A 201 -17.82 -13.02 -7.55
N TRP A 202 -17.31 -12.12 -6.71
CA TRP A 202 -15.89 -12.09 -6.31
C TRP A 202 -15.47 -13.31 -5.49
N LYS A 203 -16.37 -13.84 -4.66
CA LYS A 203 -16.11 -15.09 -3.91
C LYS A 203 -16.01 -16.27 -4.87
N LEU A 204 -16.87 -16.31 -5.89
CA LEU A 204 -16.85 -17.35 -6.91
C LEU A 204 -15.58 -17.28 -7.77
N LEU A 205 -15.20 -16.08 -8.26
CA LEU A 205 -13.98 -15.88 -9.06
C LEU A 205 -12.71 -16.26 -8.28
N THR A 206 -12.61 -15.90 -7.00
CA THR A 206 -11.45 -16.26 -6.17
C THR A 206 -11.41 -17.76 -5.82
N THR A 207 -12.56 -18.44 -5.81
CA THR A 207 -12.64 -19.88 -5.56
C THR A 207 -12.25 -20.68 -6.80
N VAL A 208 -12.75 -20.31 -7.99
CA VAL A 208 -12.50 -21.03 -9.25
C VAL A 208 -11.13 -20.74 -9.84
N ALA A 209 -10.67 -19.50 -9.83
CA ALA A 209 -9.38 -19.09 -10.38
C ALA A 209 -8.22 -19.17 -9.35
N GLY A 210 -8.51 -19.53 -8.09
CA GLY A 210 -7.55 -19.59 -6.99
C GLY A 210 -6.28 -20.38 -7.25
N PRO A 211 -6.31 -21.54 -7.93
CA PRO A 211 -5.12 -22.35 -8.25
C PRO A 211 -4.13 -21.65 -9.19
N PHE A 212 -4.61 -20.72 -10.03
CA PHE A 212 -3.78 -19.98 -11.00
C PHE A 212 -3.18 -18.68 -10.44
N PHE A 213 -3.52 -18.29 -9.21
CA PHE A 213 -3.01 -17.09 -8.60
C PHE A 213 -1.62 -17.29 -8.00
N ARG A 214 -0.76 -16.28 -8.16
CA ARG A 214 0.57 -16.29 -7.54
C ARG A 214 0.45 -16.33 -6.02
N SER A 215 1.40 -17.00 -5.36
CA SER A 215 1.49 -16.94 -3.90
C SER A 215 1.86 -15.51 -3.45
N PRO A 216 1.49 -15.09 -2.22
CA PRO A 216 1.92 -13.81 -1.66
C PRO A 216 3.43 -13.61 -1.70
N ALA A 217 4.22 -14.66 -1.44
CA ALA A 217 5.68 -14.63 -1.51
C ALA A 217 6.20 -14.33 -2.93
N ARG A 218 5.56 -14.86 -3.98
CA ARG A 218 5.91 -14.50 -5.36
C ARG A 218 5.52 -13.07 -5.72
N GLY A 219 4.38 -12.59 -5.21
CA GLY A 219 3.93 -11.21 -5.40
C GLY A 219 4.83 -10.19 -4.68
N ALA A 220 5.42 -10.59 -3.56
CA ALA A 220 6.31 -9.75 -2.76
C ALA A 220 7.71 -9.57 -3.38
N ARG A 221 8.14 -10.39 -4.34
CA ARG A 221 9.49 -10.30 -4.95
C ARG A 221 9.83 -8.94 -5.54
N SER A 222 8.83 -8.21 -6.02
CA SER A 222 9.02 -6.87 -6.58
C SER A 222 8.99 -5.77 -5.50
N LEU A 223 8.67 -6.13 -4.27
CA LEU A 223 8.64 -5.23 -3.11
C LEU A 223 9.97 -5.30 -2.33
N VAL A 224 10.68 -6.39 -2.44
CA VAL A 224 11.92 -6.80 -1.76
C VAL A 224 13.09 -6.76 -2.76
#